data_a45594bb96be64a3c5d0ea62c483a8e6
#
_entry.id   a45594bb96be64a3c5d0ea62c483a8e6
#
_cell.length_a   1.000
_cell.length_b   1.000
_cell.length_c   1.000
_cell.angle_alpha   90.00
_cell.angle_beta   90.00
_cell.angle_gamma   90.00
#
_symmetry.space_group_name_H-M   'P 1'
#
loop_
_entity.id
_entity.type
_entity.pdbx_description
1 polymer ?
#
loop_
_entity_poly.entity_id
_entity_poly.type
_entity_poly.pdbx_seq_one_letter_code
_entity_poly.pdbx_strand_id
1 'polypeptide(L)'
;MALLEWLIVAAAVFGGLVALVYVAQRWLMYFPERLHTPPAMAGFPEAQEVALDTKDGERVIVWHLPPRGEKQPVVLYFHGNGGALRNRVDRFRALIADGNGLVALSYRGYGGSTGSPTEAGLIADAEAAYAFAAASYPAERLVLWGESLGSGVAVALGAGHRVSRIVLEGSFTSAADVGAAHAYRFLPVRLLMKDQFRSDLRIAEVTAPLLFLHGGRDWVVPIALGERLYALANEPKQFVRFFDAGHEEVDMYGAQNAVRAFLVPPSPEAPHGSKPVTPCS
;
A
#
# COMPACT_ATOMS: atom_id res chain seq x y z
N MET A 1 -35.99 -13.44 -37.22
CA MET A 1 -34.87 -14.40 -37.22
C MET A 1 -33.53 -13.63 -37.14
N ALA A 2 -33.21 -12.75 -38.07
CA ALA A 2 -31.90 -12.04 -38.07
C ALA A 2 -31.58 -11.25 -36.79
N LEU A 3 -32.53 -10.59 -36.14
CA LEU A 3 -32.32 -9.85 -34.90
C LEU A 3 -31.92 -10.79 -33.74
N LEU A 4 -32.57 -11.94 -33.62
CA LEU A 4 -32.24 -12.93 -32.58
C LEU A 4 -30.82 -13.52 -32.77
N GLU A 5 -30.43 -13.79 -34.00
CA GLU A 5 -29.10 -14.27 -34.36
C GLU A 5 -28.01 -13.23 -33.98
N TRP A 6 -28.25 -11.96 -34.30
CA TRP A 6 -27.31 -10.89 -33.89
C TRP A 6 -27.24 -10.71 -32.36
N LEU A 7 -28.36 -10.86 -31.65
CA LEU A 7 -28.34 -10.80 -30.17
C LEU A 7 -27.56 -11.98 -29.56
N ILE A 8 -27.71 -13.18 -30.14
CA ILE A 8 -26.96 -14.36 -29.70
C ILE A 8 -25.43 -14.16 -29.94
N VAL A 9 -25.07 -13.67 -31.14
CA VAL A 9 -23.66 -13.38 -31.45
C VAL A 9 -23.10 -12.32 -30.51
N ALA A 10 -23.84 -11.22 -30.28
CA ALA A 10 -23.39 -10.17 -29.35
C ALA A 10 -23.24 -10.70 -27.93
N ALA A 11 -24.15 -11.53 -27.44
CA ALA A 11 -24.05 -12.16 -26.12
C ALA A 11 -22.86 -13.12 -26.03
N ALA A 12 -22.60 -13.91 -27.09
CA ALA A 12 -21.45 -14.81 -27.14
C ALA A 12 -20.11 -14.05 -27.13
N VAL A 13 -20.01 -12.98 -27.93
CA VAL A 13 -18.82 -12.10 -27.96
C VAL A 13 -18.59 -11.44 -26.60
N PHE A 14 -19.65 -10.89 -25.98
CA PHE A 14 -19.57 -10.29 -24.64
C PHE A 14 -19.14 -11.32 -23.59
N GLY A 15 -19.75 -12.52 -23.60
CA GLY A 15 -19.38 -13.61 -22.69
C GLY A 15 -17.92 -14.05 -22.88
N GLY A 16 -17.46 -14.15 -24.14
CA GLY A 16 -16.06 -14.45 -24.46
C GLY A 16 -15.09 -13.38 -23.94
N LEU A 17 -15.44 -12.09 -24.08
CA LEU A 17 -14.66 -10.98 -23.55
C LEU A 17 -14.58 -11.02 -22.02
N VAL A 18 -15.70 -11.25 -21.36
CA VAL A 18 -15.74 -11.39 -19.88
C VAL A 18 -14.88 -12.56 -19.42
N ALA A 19 -14.95 -13.71 -20.10
CA ALA A 19 -14.14 -14.88 -19.79
C ALA A 19 -12.63 -14.58 -19.99
N LEU A 20 -12.26 -13.88 -21.07
CA LEU A 20 -10.88 -13.47 -21.33
C LEU A 20 -10.37 -12.54 -20.22
N VAL A 21 -11.12 -11.52 -19.85
CA VAL A 21 -10.76 -10.60 -18.76
C VAL A 21 -10.66 -11.36 -17.43
N TYR A 22 -11.57 -12.29 -17.16
CA TYR A 22 -11.52 -13.12 -15.95
C TYR A 22 -10.26 -13.98 -15.85
N VAL A 23 -9.77 -14.52 -16.97
CA VAL A 23 -8.52 -15.28 -17.01
C VAL A 23 -7.31 -14.37 -16.90
N ALA A 24 -7.31 -13.25 -17.62
CA ALA A 24 -6.18 -12.34 -17.73
C ALA A 24 -6.06 -11.32 -16.58
N GLN A 25 -7.04 -11.24 -15.66
CA GLN A 25 -7.14 -10.15 -14.70
C GLN A 25 -5.88 -9.91 -13.85
N ARG A 26 -5.13 -10.95 -13.50
CA ARG A 26 -3.88 -10.80 -12.74
C ARG A 26 -2.78 -10.15 -13.57
N TRP A 27 -2.72 -10.40 -14.87
CA TRP A 27 -1.79 -9.71 -15.78
C TRP A 27 -2.19 -8.26 -16.02
N LEU A 28 -3.47 -7.94 -15.88
CA LEU A 28 -3.99 -6.56 -15.96
C LEU A 28 -3.86 -5.79 -14.64
N MET A 29 -3.62 -6.50 -13.53
CA MET A 29 -3.52 -5.91 -12.20
C MET A 29 -2.09 -5.78 -11.71
N TYR A 30 -1.24 -6.77 -11.95
CA TYR A 30 0.12 -6.82 -11.42
C TYR A 30 1.13 -6.62 -12.56
N PHE A 31 2.04 -5.67 -12.37
CA PHE A 31 3.08 -5.32 -13.34
C PHE A 31 4.48 -5.52 -12.73
N PRO A 32 4.86 -6.77 -12.39
CA PRO A 32 6.11 -7.04 -11.70
C PRO A 32 7.30 -6.80 -12.61
N GLU A 33 8.23 -5.99 -12.16
CA GLU A 33 9.57 -6.03 -12.68
C GLU A 33 10.31 -7.20 -11.99
N ARG A 34 10.65 -8.23 -12.77
CA ARG A 34 11.22 -9.48 -12.25
C ARG A 34 12.74 -9.43 -12.07
N LEU A 35 13.39 -8.41 -12.67
CA LEU A 35 14.84 -8.30 -12.59
C LEU A 35 15.27 -8.14 -11.13
N HIS A 36 16.09 -9.08 -10.67
CA HIS A 36 16.72 -9.00 -9.37
C HIS A 36 17.79 -7.91 -9.38
N THR A 37 17.64 -6.95 -8.51
CA THR A 37 18.59 -5.85 -8.35
C THR A 37 18.91 -5.73 -6.86
N PRO A 38 20.10 -6.18 -6.40
CA PRO A 38 20.52 -6.00 -5.02
C PRO A 38 20.57 -4.52 -4.62
N PRO A 39 20.38 -4.17 -3.33
CA PRO A 39 20.36 -2.79 -2.84
C PRO A 39 21.57 -1.96 -3.30
N ALA A 40 22.78 -2.52 -3.20
CA ALA A 40 23.99 -1.82 -3.62
C ALA A 40 24.00 -1.47 -5.12
N MET A 41 23.48 -2.35 -5.98
CA MET A 41 23.36 -2.10 -7.43
C MET A 41 22.26 -1.09 -7.75
N ALA A 42 21.26 -0.99 -6.89
CA ALA A 42 20.21 0.03 -6.98
C ALA A 42 20.66 1.40 -6.46
N GLY A 43 21.90 1.52 -5.98
CA GLY A 43 22.41 2.74 -5.36
C GLY A 43 21.99 2.92 -3.90
N PHE A 44 21.65 1.84 -3.19
CA PHE A 44 21.25 1.85 -1.78
C PHE A 44 22.11 0.85 -0.96
N PRO A 45 23.47 1.03 -0.94
CA PRO A 45 24.40 0.07 -0.34
C PRO A 45 24.26 -0.04 1.19
N GLU A 46 23.54 0.88 1.83
CA GLU A 46 23.30 0.87 3.27
C GLU A 46 22.37 -0.26 3.71
N ALA A 47 21.47 -0.72 2.82
CA ALA A 47 20.55 -1.79 3.12
C ALA A 47 21.15 -3.17 2.83
N GLN A 48 20.77 -4.14 3.64
CA GLN A 48 21.06 -5.54 3.43
C GLN A 48 19.87 -6.23 2.75
N GLU A 49 20.16 -7.09 1.80
CA GLU A 49 19.16 -7.97 1.22
C GLU A 49 19.00 -9.23 2.07
N VAL A 50 17.78 -9.57 2.41
CA VAL A 50 17.43 -10.79 3.16
C VAL A 50 16.35 -11.54 2.39
N ALA A 51 16.54 -12.84 2.22
CA ALA A 51 15.51 -13.73 1.67
C ALA A 51 14.70 -14.33 2.82
N LEU A 52 13.37 -14.28 2.70
CA LEU A 52 12.44 -14.82 3.68
C LEU A 52 11.61 -15.94 3.04
N ASP A 53 11.45 -17.04 3.74
CA ASP A 53 10.54 -18.11 3.32
C ASP A 53 9.13 -17.82 3.85
N THR A 54 8.13 -17.90 2.97
CA THR A 54 6.72 -17.71 3.32
C THR A 54 6.10 -19.03 3.76
N LYS A 55 4.97 -18.97 4.48
CA LYS A 55 4.28 -20.17 4.97
C LYS A 55 3.78 -21.11 3.86
N ASP A 56 3.57 -20.57 2.66
CA ASP A 56 3.11 -21.30 1.48
C ASP A 56 4.26 -21.70 0.52
N GLY A 57 5.53 -21.56 0.97
CA GLY A 57 6.71 -22.13 0.32
C GLY A 57 7.36 -21.23 -0.74
N GLU A 58 6.95 -19.99 -0.87
CA GLU A 58 7.65 -19.01 -1.72
C GLU A 58 8.81 -18.37 -0.95
N ARG A 59 9.79 -17.84 -1.71
CA ARG A 59 10.90 -17.07 -1.18
C ARG A 59 10.81 -15.63 -1.65
N VAL A 60 10.65 -14.70 -0.69
CA VAL A 60 10.53 -13.27 -0.95
C VAL A 60 11.74 -12.52 -0.43
N ILE A 61 12.06 -11.41 -1.08
CA ILE A 61 13.20 -10.56 -0.76
C ILE A 61 12.73 -9.36 0.05
N VAL A 62 13.45 -9.02 1.10
CA VAL A 62 13.34 -7.74 1.79
C VAL A 62 14.67 -7.00 1.75
N TRP A 63 14.59 -5.67 1.63
CA TRP A 63 15.72 -4.79 1.91
C TRP A 63 15.60 -4.30 3.34
N HIS A 64 16.56 -4.65 4.16
CA HIS A 64 16.58 -4.33 5.58
C HIS A 64 17.68 -3.33 5.90
N LEU A 65 17.32 -2.26 6.60
CA LEU A 65 18.23 -1.34 7.24
C LEU A 65 17.83 -1.19 8.70
N PRO A 66 18.71 -1.52 9.67
CA PRO A 66 18.46 -1.29 11.08
C PRO A 66 18.28 0.20 11.39
N PRO A 67 17.45 0.58 12.37
CA PRO A 67 17.32 1.96 12.84
C PRO A 67 18.60 2.41 13.54
N ARG A 68 18.92 3.71 13.48
CA ARG A 68 20.13 4.28 14.12
C ARG A 68 20.07 4.33 15.64
N GLY A 69 18.92 4.09 16.25
CA GLY A 69 18.74 4.13 17.70
C GLY A 69 17.57 3.28 18.19
N GLU A 70 17.54 3.03 19.49
CA GLU A 70 16.55 2.16 20.12
C GLU A 70 15.13 2.73 20.11
N LYS A 71 14.97 4.04 19.94
CA LYS A 71 13.66 4.72 19.93
C LYS A 71 13.13 4.96 18.53
N GLN A 72 13.96 4.83 17.49
CA GLN A 72 13.56 5.09 16.13
C GLN A 72 12.59 4.01 15.62
N PRO A 73 11.54 4.41 14.86
CA PRO A 73 10.65 3.45 14.26
C PRO A 73 11.32 2.62 13.17
N VAL A 74 10.75 1.48 12.87
CA VAL A 74 11.12 0.62 11.75
C VAL A 74 9.92 0.54 10.81
N VAL A 75 10.11 1.00 9.58
CA VAL A 75 9.05 1.04 8.58
C VAL A 75 9.07 -0.23 7.75
N LEU A 76 7.97 -0.97 7.82
CA LEU A 76 7.65 -2.06 6.89
C LEU A 76 6.97 -1.43 5.67
N TYR A 77 7.65 -1.44 4.54
CA TYR A 77 7.19 -0.79 3.33
C TYR A 77 6.64 -1.79 2.32
N PHE A 78 5.42 -1.53 1.86
CA PHE A 78 4.66 -2.33 0.91
C PHE A 78 4.41 -1.49 -0.34
N HIS A 79 5.13 -1.82 -1.43
CA HIS A 79 5.08 -1.05 -2.67
C HIS A 79 3.77 -1.23 -3.47
N GLY A 80 3.55 -0.38 -4.45
CA GLY A 80 2.43 -0.44 -5.38
C GLY A 80 2.51 -1.63 -6.36
N ASN A 81 1.56 -1.70 -7.30
CA ASN A 81 1.43 -2.83 -8.23
C ASN A 81 2.47 -2.90 -9.34
N GLY A 82 3.28 -1.86 -9.55
CA GLY A 82 4.27 -1.79 -10.60
C GLY A 82 5.71 -1.60 -10.12
N GLY A 83 6.67 -1.99 -10.97
CA GLY A 83 8.09 -1.78 -10.75
C GLY A 83 8.73 -2.76 -9.77
N ALA A 84 9.75 -2.28 -9.02
CA ALA A 84 10.49 -3.01 -8.00
C ALA A 84 11.01 -2.04 -6.93
N LEU A 85 11.65 -2.55 -5.86
CA LEU A 85 12.21 -1.72 -4.77
C LEU A 85 13.23 -0.68 -5.27
N ARG A 86 13.99 -0.99 -6.32
CA ARG A 86 14.97 -0.07 -6.91
C ARG A 86 14.36 1.27 -7.38
N ASN A 87 13.06 1.29 -7.71
CA ASN A 87 12.36 2.50 -8.12
C ASN A 87 11.99 3.41 -6.93
N ARG A 88 12.19 2.97 -5.69
CA ARG A 88 11.81 3.67 -4.45
C ARG A 88 13.01 4.11 -3.61
N VAL A 89 14.24 4.00 -4.14
CA VAL A 89 15.46 4.30 -3.40
C VAL A 89 15.49 5.73 -2.85
N ASP A 90 15.06 6.72 -3.62
CA ASP A 90 15.04 8.11 -3.14
C ASP A 90 14.06 8.30 -1.97
N ARG A 91 12.90 7.64 -2.01
CA ARG A 91 11.95 7.60 -0.90
C ARG A 91 12.55 6.91 0.32
N PHE A 92 13.24 5.79 0.14
CA PHE A 92 13.92 5.10 1.25
C PHE A 92 15.00 5.96 1.88
N ARG A 93 15.78 6.69 1.08
CA ARG A 93 16.78 7.64 1.60
C ARG A 93 16.16 8.76 2.41
N ALA A 94 15.04 9.35 1.94
CA ALA A 94 14.32 10.35 2.68
C ALA A 94 13.79 9.81 4.03
N LEU A 95 13.28 8.59 4.03
CA LEU A 95 12.75 7.92 5.22
C LEU A 95 13.84 7.65 6.27
N ILE A 96 14.99 7.13 5.84
CA ILE A 96 16.11 6.77 6.76
C ILE A 96 16.96 7.96 7.20
N ALA A 97 16.79 9.13 6.56
CA ALA A 97 17.56 10.34 6.91
C ALA A 97 17.41 10.71 8.39
N ASP A 98 16.22 10.48 8.95
CA ASP A 98 15.89 10.73 10.35
C ASP A 98 16.32 9.57 11.30
N GLY A 99 17.03 8.57 10.76
CA GLY A 99 17.52 7.43 11.54
C GLY A 99 16.51 6.28 11.67
N ASN A 100 15.39 6.34 10.95
CA ASN A 100 14.40 5.26 10.92
C ASN A 100 15.01 3.98 10.33
N GLY A 101 14.55 2.82 10.81
CA GLY A 101 14.83 1.55 10.17
C GLY A 101 13.87 1.29 9.01
N LEU A 102 14.26 0.36 8.14
CA LEU A 102 13.47 -0.03 6.95
C LEU A 102 13.45 -1.55 6.81
N VAL A 103 12.28 -2.10 6.50
CA VAL A 103 12.06 -3.44 5.96
C VAL A 103 11.18 -3.27 4.72
N ALA A 104 11.78 -3.12 3.55
CA ALA A 104 11.06 -2.96 2.30
C ALA A 104 10.86 -4.32 1.65
N LEU A 105 9.59 -4.74 1.48
CA LEU A 105 9.23 -6.02 0.92
C LEU A 105 9.15 -5.95 -0.62
N SER A 106 9.85 -6.85 -1.29
CA SER A 106 9.63 -7.20 -2.70
C SER A 106 8.69 -8.39 -2.73
N TYR A 107 7.45 -8.19 -3.17
CA TYR A 107 6.45 -9.27 -3.20
C TYR A 107 6.86 -10.41 -4.12
N ARG A 108 6.20 -11.57 -3.93
CA ARG A 108 6.33 -12.70 -4.86
C ARG A 108 6.16 -12.28 -6.32
N GLY A 109 7.06 -12.76 -7.18
CA GLY A 109 7.11 -12.42 -8.59
C GLY A 109 7.77 -11.09 -8.93
N TYR A 110 8.13 -10.25 -7.95
CA TYR A 110 8.84 -8.97 -8.11
C TYR A 110 10.30 -9.09 -7.70
N GLY A 111 11.20 -8.36 -8.35
CA GLY A 111 12.57 -8.06 -7.94
C GLY A 111 13.42 -9.24 -7.48
N GLY A 112 13.23 -10.43 -8.07
CA GLY A 112 13.95 -11.66 -7.72
C GLY A 112 13.23 -12.57 -6.70
N SER A 113 12.11 -12.16 -6.12
CA SER A 113 11.24 -13.02 -5.33
C SER A 113 10.58 -14.08 -6.21
N THR A 114 10.39 -15.31 -5.67
CA THR A 114 9.77 -16.41 -6.40
C THR A 114 8.25 -16.26 -6.54
N GLY A 115 7.59 -17.17 -7.23
CA GLY A 115 6.14 -17.23 -7.33
C GLY A 115 5.48 -16.25 -8.28
N SER A 116 4.20 -16.03 -8.06
CA SER A 116 3.36 -15.13 -8.84
C SER A 116 2.39 -14.37 -7.94
N PRO A 117 2.15 -13.07 -8.20
CA PRO A 117 1.37 -12.22 -7.31
C PRO A 117 -0.11 -12.62 -7.30
N THR A 118 -0.67 -12.66 -6.10
CA THR A 118 -2.11 -12.79 -5.78
C THR A 118 -2.39 -12.06 -4.48
N GLU A 119 -3.64 -11.66 -4.19
CA GLU A 119 -3.97 -11.02 -2.91
C GLU A 119 -3.54 -11.87 -1.72
N ALA A 120 -3.93 -13.13 -1.68
CA ALA A 120 -3.56 -14.05 -0.59
C ALA A 120 -2.04 -14.20 -0.47
N GLY A 121 -1.35 -14.27 -1.62
CA GLY A 121 0.10 -14.36 -1.67
C GLY A 121 0.80 -13.10 -1.13
N LEU A 122 0.38 -11.91 -1.57
CA LEU A 122 0.97 -10.66 -1.09
C LEU A 122 0.77 -10.46 0.41
N ILE A 123 -0.38 -10.90 0.94
CA ILE A 123 -0.63 -10.88 2.39
C ILE A 123 0.30 -11.89 3.10
N ALA A 124 0.51 -13.09 2.55
CA ALA A 124 1.45 -14.07 3.11
C ALA A 124 2.91 -13.56 3.10
N ASP A 125 3.29 -12.82 2.05
CA ASP A 125 4.60 -12.17 1.95
C ASP A 125 4.77 -11.10 3.03
N ALA A 126 3.73 -10.28 3.26
CA ALA A 126 3.71 -9.25 4.29
C ALA A 126 3.77 -9.86 5.70
N GLU A 127 3.12 -11.01 5.93
CA GLU A 127 3.22 -11.78 7.18
C GLU A 127 4.67 -12.24 7.45
N ALA A 128 5.37 -12.72 6.41
CA ALA A 128 6.78 -13.10 6.55
C ALA A 128 7.68 -11.90 6.88
N ALA A 129 7.45 -10.76 6.21
CA ALA A 129 8.18 -9.53 6.49
C ALA A 129 7.88 -8.98 7.89
N TYR A 130 6.62 -9.06 8.35
CA TYR A 130 6.24 -8.69 9.71
C TYR A 130 6.90 -9.60 10.75
N ALA A 131 6.85 -10.91 10.56
CA ALA A 131 7.48 -11.88 11.46
C ALA A 131 8.99 -11.64 11.57
N PHE A 132 9.67 -11.35 10.45
CA PHE A 132 11.07 -10.97 10.43
C PHE A 132 11.34 -9.71 11.25
N ALA A 133 10.56 -8.67 11.06
CA ALA A 133 10.72 -7.41 11.81
C ALA A 133 10.40 -7.58 13.30
N ALA A 134 9.31 -8.27 13.63
CA ALA A 134 8.84 -8.49 15.00
C ALA A 134 9.79 -9.37 15.83
N ALA A 135 10.62 -10.19 15.19
CA ALA A 135 11.69 -10.94 15.88
C ALA A 135 12.77 -10.04 16.48
N SER A 136 12.95 -8.81 15.95
CA SER A 136 14.00 -7.88 16.38
C SER A 136 13.49 -6.58 16.98
N TYR A 137 12.24 -6.20 16.68
CA TYR A 137 11.68 -4.91 17.04
C TYR A 137 10.29 -5.06 17.68
N PRO A 138 10.03 -4.38 18.83
CA PRO A 138 8.72 -4.43 19.46
C PRO A 138 7.66 -3.73 18.60
N ALA A 139 6.40 -4.16 18.74
CA ALA A 139 5.27 -3.67 17.96
C ALA A 139 5.10 -2.13 18.00
N GLU A 140 5.47 -1.51 19.11
CA GLU A 140 5.43 -0.07 19.36
C GLU A 140 6.41 0.73 18.49
N ARG A 141 7.33 0.04 17.81
CA ARG A 141 8.30 0.62 16.88
C ARG A 141 7.98 0.29 15.42
N LEU A 142 7.12 -0.70 15.17
CA LEU A 142 6.78 -1.11 13.82
C LEU A 142 5.76 -0.17 13.21
N VAL A 143 6.07 0.36 12.03
CA VAL A 143 5.19 1.21 11.24
C VAL A 143 4.93 0.52 9.92
N LEU A 144 3.68 0.40 9.51
CA LEU A 144 3.35 -0.08 8.16
C LEU A 144 3.21 1.11 7.22
N TRP A 145 3.80 1.02 6.03
CA TRP A 145 3.57 2.00 4.96
C TRP A 145 3.16 1.27 3.69
N GLY A 146 1.93 1.45 3.28
CA GLY A 146 1.40 0.89 2.03
C GLY A 146 1.19 1.94 0.96
N GLU A 147 1.82 1.76 -0.20
CA GLU A 147 1.69 2.59 -1.39
C GLU A 147 0.70 1.94 -2.36
N SER A 148 -0.37 2.62 -2.75
CA SER A 148 -1.33 2.15 -3.76
C SER A 148 -1.84 0.73 -3.42
N LEU A 149 -1.57 -0.28 -4.24
CA LEU A 149 -1.88 -1.69 -3.95
C LEU A 149 -1.38 -2.12 -2.56
N GLY A 150 -0.19 -1.67 -2.18
CA GLY A 150 0.39 -1.95 -0.86
C GLY A 150 -0.42 -1.39 0.29
N SER A 151 -1.28 -0.39 0.08
CA SER A 151 -2.20 0.10 1.12
C SER A 151 -3.21 -0.97 1.51
N GLY A 152 -3.69 -1.77 0.55
CA GLY A 152 -4.57 -2.92 0.82
C GLY A 152 -3.85 -4.01 1.62
N VAL A 153 -2.57 -4.24 1.35
CA VAL A 153 -1.72 -5.16 2.11
C VAL A 153 -1.49 -4.65 3.54
N ALA A 154 -1.14 -3.36 3.69
CA ALA A 154 -0.92 -2.74 4.99
C ALA A 154 -2.18 -2.76 5.87
N VAL A 155 -3.37 -2.53 5.29
CA VAL A 155 -4.65 -2.64 6.01
C VAL A 155 -4.91 -4.09 6.42
N ALA A 156 -4.69 -5.06 5.54
CA ALA A 156 -4.90 -6.48 5.86
C ALA A 156 -3.99 -6.94 7.00
N LEU A 157 -2.71 -6.56 6.97
CA LEU A 157 -1.75 -6.89 8.02
C LEU A 157 -2.08 -6.17 9.34
N GLY A 158 -2.39 -4.86 9.26
CA GLY A 158 -2.70 -4.04 10.43
C GLY A 158 -3.99 -4.41 11.15
N ALA A 159 -4.94 -5.07 10.47
CA ALA A 159 -6.15 -5.63 11.08
C ALA A 159 -5.84 -6.86 11.95
N GLY A 160 -4.79 -7.63 11.60
CA GLY A 160 -4.39 -8.84 12.34
C GLY A 160 -3.28 -8.62 13.37
N HIS A 161 -2.54 -7.50 13.31
CA HIS A 161 -1.34 -7.28 14.11
C HIS A 161 -1.28 -5.92 14.78
N ARG A 162 -0.69 -5.89 15.98
CA ARG A 162 -0.38 -4.64 16.67
C ARG A 162 0.84 -3.99 16.04
N VAL A 163 0.70 -2.71 15.68
CA VAL A 163 1.77 -1.86 15.18
C VAL A 163 1.65 -0.46 15.76
N SER A 164 2.70 0.34 15.69
CA SER A 164 2.68 1.67 16.27
C SER A 164 1.87 2.66 15.45
N ARG A 165 1.95 2.58 14.13
CA ARG A 165 1.27 3.50 13.18
C ARG A 165 1.15 2.85 11.82
N ILE A 166 0.22 3.37 10.99
CA ILE A 166 0.07 2.95 9.59
C ILE A 166 -0.04 4.18 8.69
N VAL A 167 0.75 4.21 7.61
CA VAL A 167 0.69 5.20 6.54
C VAL A 167 0.07 4.53 5.31
N LEU A 168 -0.98 5.13 4.78
CA LEU A 168 -1.73 4.66 3.61
C LEU A 168 -1.67 5.72 2.52
N GLU A 169 -0.93 5.45 1.45
CA GLU A 169 -0.75 6.36 0.32
C GLU A 169 -1.55 5.87 -0.89
N GLY A 170 -2.34 6.74 -1.51
CA GLY A 170 -3.17 6.38 -2.66
C GLY A 170 -4.11 5.20 -2.35
N SER A 171 -4.70 5.19 -1.15
CA SER A 171 -5.48 4.08 -0.62
C SER A 171 -6.90 4.01 -1.19
N PHE A 172 -7.53 2.84 -1.10
CA PHE A 172 -8.84 2.57 -1.70
C PHE A 172 -9.68 1.64 -0.83
N THR A 173 -11.00 1.68 -1.02
CA THR A 173 -11.96 0.76 -0.38
C THR A 173 -11.77 -0.69 -0.81
N SER A 174 -11.61 -0.91 -2.13
CA SER A 174 -11.24 -2.20 -2.71
C SER A 174 -10.64 -2.01 -4.10
N ALA A 175 -9.80 -2.94 -4.57
CA ALA A 175 -9.30 -2.93 -5.93
C ALA A 175 -10.44 -3.06 -6.97
N ALA A 176 -11.54 -3.74 -6.59
CA ALA A 176 -12.74 -3.81 -7.42
C ALA A 176 -13.43 -2.44 -7.58
N ASP A 177 -13.40 -1.58 -6.55
CA ASP A 177 -13.93 -0.21 -6.63
C ASP A 177 -13.05 0.67 -7.52
N VAL A 178 -11.72 0.49 -7.48
CA VAL A 178 -10.80 1.15 -8.40
C VAL A 178 -11.13 0.75 -9.85
N GLY A 179 -11.25 -0.55 -10.13
CA GLY A 179 -11.63 -1.06 -11.45
C GLY A 179 -13.00 -0.53 -11.92
N ALA A 180 -13.97 -0.46 -11.03
CA ALA A 180 -15.32 0.05 -11.34
C ALA A 180 -15.35 1.57 -11.63
N ALA A 181 -14.40 2.34 -11.08
CA ALA A 181 -14.29 3.77 -11.33
C ALA A 181 -13.75 4.10 -12.73
N HIS A 182 -13.19 3.13 -13.43
CA HIS A 182 -12.60 3.28 -14.77
C HIS A 182 -13.40 2.59 -15.88
N ALA A 183 -12.68 2.09 -16.91
CA ALA A 183 -13.29 1.46 -18.09
C ALA A 183 -14.13 0.21 -17.79
N TYR A 184 -13.94 -0.41 -16.63
CA TYR A 184 -14.63 -1.64 -16.25
C TYR A 184 -16.00 -1.43 -15.58
N ARG A 185 -16.52 -0.19 -15.54
CA ARG A 185 -17.81 0.14 -14.91
C ARG A 185 -19.03 -0.61 -15.48
N PHE A 186 -18.93 -1.13 -16.71
CA PHE A 186 -19.99 -1.93 -17.36
C PHE A 186 -19.88 -3.42 -17.05
N LEU A 187 -18.79 -3.85 -16.37
CA LEU A 187 -18.61 -5.22 -15.95
C LEU A 187 -18.98 -5.37 -14.48
N PRO A 188 -19.50 -6.51 -14.05
CA PRO A 188 -19.72 -6.79 -12.62
C PRO A 188 -18.38 -7.09 -11.91
N VAL A 189 -17.49 -6.09 -11.87
CA VAL A 189 -16.10 -6.22 -11.43
C VAL A 189 -16.01 -6.85 -10.04
N ARG A 190 -16.90 -6.46 -9.11
CA ARG A 190 -16.95 -7.00 -7.75
C ARG A 190 -17.24 -8.51 -7.69
N LEU A 191 -17.95 -9.05 -8.68
CA LEU A 191 -18.24 -10.49 -8.76
C LEU A 191 -17.13 -11.26 -9.47
N LEU A 192 -16.47 -10.63 -10.44
CA LEU A 192 -15.49 -11.29 -11.31
C LEU A 192 -14.06 -11.19 -10.79
N MET A 193 -13.74 -10.15 -10.00
CA MET A 193 -12.38 -9.90 -9.54
C MET A 193 -11.98 -10.88 -8.45
N LYS A 194 -10.85 -11.58 -8.65
CA LYS A 194 -10.30 -12.58 -7.72
C LYS A 194 -9.57 -11.91 -6.55
N ASP A 195 -8.77 -10.90 -6.84
CA ASP A 195 -7.90 -10.23 -5.90
C ASP A 195 -8.47 -8.83 -5.61
N GLN A 196 -9.34 -8.74 -4.61
CA GLN A 196 -10.15 -7.53 -4.36
C GLN A 196 -9.54 -6.55 -3.37
N PHE A 197 -8.63 -7.00 -2.49
CA PHE A 197 -8.04 -6.17 -1.43
C PHE A 197 -9.11 -5.35 -0.68
N ARG A 198 -10.07 -6.04 -0.07
CA ARG A 198 -11.24 -5.45 0.61
C ARG A 198 -10.81 -4.71 1.89
N SER A 199 -10.18 -3.53 1.69
CA SER A 199 -9.79 -2.63 2.79
C SER A 199 -11.01 -2.13 3.57
N ASP A 200 -12.13 -1.91 2.89
CA ASP A 200 -13.41 -1.47 3.47
C ASP A 200 -13.95 -2.43 4.53
N LEU A 201 -13.67 -3.72 4.43
CA LEU A 201 -14.09 -4.73 5.40
C LEU A 201 -13.12 -4.91 6.57
N ARG A 202 -11.88 -4.43 6.43
CA ARG A 202 -10.79 -4.68 7.39
C ARG A 202 -10.40 -3.44 8.18
N ILE A 203 -10.60 -2.25 7.62
CA ILE A 203 -10.06 -1.01 8.21
C ILE A 203 -10.63 -0.70 9.62
N ALA A 204 -11.86 -1.13 9.89
CA ALA A 204 -12.47 -0.97 11.21
C ALA A 204 -11.85 -1.87 12.31
N GLU A 205 -11.07 -2.88 11.92
CA GLU A 205 -10.32 -3.74 12.85
C GLU A 205 -8.94 -3.15 13.18
N VAL A 206 -8.47 -2.17 12.40
CA VAL A 206 -7.20 -1.48 12.64
C VAL A 206 -7.33 -0.55 13.83
N THR A 207 -6.49 -0.76 14.85
CA THR A 207 -6.47 0.05 16.08
C THR A 207 -5.32 1.04 16.15
N ALA A 208 -4.32 0.89 15.27
CA ALA A 208 -3.17 1.80 15.20
C ALA A 208 -3.58 3.16 14.61
N PRO A 209 -2.94 4.26 15.03
CA PRO A 209 -3.06 5.56 14.37
C PRO A 209 -2.80 5.47 12.86
N LEU A 210 -3.64 6.17 12.08
CA LEU A 210 -3.63 6.13 10.62
C LEU A 210 -3.31 7.49 10.01
N LEU A 211 -2.40 7.51 9.03
CA LEU A 211 -2.15 8.65 8.15
C LEU A 211 -2.51 8.29 6.72
N PHE A 212 -3.46 9.00 6.14
CA PHE A 212 -3.83 8.87 4.73
C PHE A 212 -3.17 9.99 3.93
N LEU A 213 -2.47 9.64 2.87
CA LEU A 213 -1.84 10.55 1.92
C LEU A 213 -2.47 10.34 0.55
N HIS A 214 -3.00 11.39 -0.09
CA HIS A 214 -3.66 11.22 -1.37
C HIS A 214 -3.50 12.43 -2.29
N GLY A 215 -3.20 12.17 -3.56
CA GLY A 215 -3.16 13.19 -4.60
C GLY A 215 -4.57 13.64 -4.99
N GLY A 216 -4.79 14.96 -5.07
CA GLY A 216 -6.09 15.53 -5.46
C GLY A 216 -6.43 15.28 -6.93
N ARG A 217 -5.41 15.07 -7.77
CA ARG A 217 -5.53 14.76 -9.21
C ARG A 217 -5.21 13.30 -9.53
N ASP A 218 -5.32 12.43 -8.54
CA ASP A 218 -5.07 11.01 -8.72
C ASP A 218 -6.13 10.39 -9.64
N TRP A 219 -5.73 10.08 -10.85
CA TRP A 219 -6.57 9.44 -11.85
C TRP A 219 -6.49 7.91 -11.81
N VAL A 220 -5.49 7.33 -11.12
CA VAL A 220 -5.32 5.87 -10.96
C VAL A 220 -6.22 5.36 -9.84
N VAL A 221 -6.13 6.00 -8.68
CA VAL A 221 -7.01 5.73 -7.53
C VAL A 221 -7.76 7.03 -7.21
N PRO A 222 -9.01 7.19 -7.67
CA PRO A 222 -9.77 8.41 -7.40
C PRO A 222 -9.84 8.70 -5.90
N ILE A 223 -9.49 9.93 -5.51
CA ILE A 223 -9.39 10.37 -4.11
C ILE A 223 -10.64 10.04 -3.28
N ALA A 224 -11.81 10.03 -3.93
CA ALA A 224 -13.07 9.65 -3.29
C ALA A 224 -13.05 8.23 -2.68
N LEU A 225 -12.21 7.32 -3.19
CA LEU A 225 -12.05 5.98 -2.61
C LEU A 225 -11.22 6.03 -1.33
N GLY A 226 -10.17 6.85 -1.29
CA GLY A 226 -9.39 7.11 -0.08
C GLY A 226 -10.22 7.80 1.00
N GLU A 227 -11.02 8.82 0.63
CA GLU A 227 -11.93 9.52 1.55
C GLU A 227 -13.00 8.57 2.14
N ARG A 228 -13.54 7.67 1.32
CA ARG A 228 -14.49 6.65 1.80
C ARG A 228 -13.81 5.67 2.75
N LEU A 229 -12.59 5.23 2.46
CA LEU A 229 -11.86 4.35 3.37
C LEU A 229 -11.51 5.08 4.68
N TYR A 230 -11.09 6.35 4.60
CA TYR A 230 -10.87 7.20 5.76
C TYR A 230 -12.12 7.30 6.65
N ALA A 231 -13.30 7.49 6.06
CA ALA A 231 -14.55 7.57 6.83
C ALA A 231 -14.86 6.30 7.62
N LEU A 232 -14.42 5.12 7.14
CA LEU A 232 -14.62 3.82 7.79
C LEU A 232 -13.56 3.50 8.87
N ALA A 233 -12.44 4.20 8.87
CA ALA A 233 -11.33 3.97 9.77
C ALA A 233 -11.61 4.45 11.19
N ASN A 234 -10.99 3.82 12.19
CA ASN A 234 -11.03 4.26 13.60
C ASN A 234 -10.16 5.50 13.82
N GLU A 235 -10.44 6.22 14.91
CA GLU A 235 -9.55 7.26 15.45
C GLU A 235 -8.41 6.62 16.26
N PRO A 236 -7.22 7.27 16.34
CA PRO A 236 -6.86 8.54 15.70
C PRO A 236 -6.45 8.37 14.25
N LYS A 237 -6.91 9.27 13.38
CA LYS A 237 -6.61 9.25 11.96
C LYS A 237 -6.44 10.65 11.39
N GLN A 238 -5.62 10.78 10.35
CA GLN A 238 -5.36 12.03 9.65
C GLN A 238 -5.48 11.80 8.15
N PHE A 239 -5.99 12.80 7.41
CA PHE A 239 -6.04 12.77 5.95
C PHE A 239 -5.33 14.01 5.39
N VAL A 240 -4.29 13.79 4.60
CA VAL A 240 -3.54 14.84 3.91
C VAL A 240 -3.79 14.75 2.42
N ARG A 241 -4.45 15.77 1.87
CA ARG A 241 -4.70 15.91 0.44
C ARG A 241 -3.63 16.82 -0.18
N PHE A 242 -2.97 16.32 -1.21
CA PHE A 242 -2.05 17.08 -2.06
C PHE A 242 -2.80 17.52 -3.32
N PHE A 243 -3.39 18.72 -3.30
CA PHE A 243 -4.39 19.16 -4.29
C PHE A 243 -3.95 19.01 -5.75
N ASP A 244 -2.68 19.26 -6.06
CA ASP A 244 -2.14 19.24 -7.41
C ASP A 244 -1.40 17.95 -7.76
N ALA A 245 -1.17 17.07 -6.81
CA ALA A 245 -0.46 15.80 -7.02
C ALA A 245 -1.33 14.77 -7.74
N GLY A 246 -0.73 14.00 -8.64
CA GLY A 246 -1.24 12.75 -9.20
C GLY A 246 -0.99 11.57 -8.27
N HIS A 247 -1.02 10.34 -8.84
CA HIS A 247 -0.92 9.10 -8.07
C HIS A 247 0.46 8.88 -7.43
N GLU A 248 1.54 9.16 -8.16
CA GLU A 248 2.93 8.88 -7.75
C GLU A 248 3.70 10.15 -7.33
N GLU A 249 3.01 11.30 -7.27
CA GLU A 249 3.66 12.61 -7.16
C GLU A 249 3.64 13.20 -5.75
N VAL A 250 2.99 12.54 -4.79
CA VAL A 250 2.79 13.11 -3.44
C VAL A 250 4.10 13.49 -2.74
N ASP A 251 5.20 12.80 -3.01
CA ASP A 251 6.52 13.13 -2.46
C ASP A 251 7.02 14.49 -2.95
N MET A 252 6.73 14.88 -4.19
CA MET A 252 7.08 16.18 -4.77
C MET A 252 6.33 17.33 -4.09
N TYR A 253 5.20 17.03 -3.45
CA TYR A 253 4.35 18.00 -2.73
C TYR A 253 4.50 17.91 -1.22
N GLY A 254 5.52 17.22 -0.72
CA GLY A 254 5.88 17.22 0.70
C GLY A 254 5.28 16.11 1.54
N ALA A 255 4.87 14.98 0.94
CA ALA A 255 4.37 13.81 1.67
C ALA A 255 5.34 13.34 2.75
N GLN A 256 6.67 13.37 2.48
CA GLN A 256 7.71 13.00 3.45
C GLN A 256 7.66 13.87 4.72
N ASN A 257 7.29 15.15 4.61
CA ASN A 257 7.16 16.04 5.79
C ASN A 257 5.95 15.62 6.65
N ALA A 258 4.83 15.26 6.02
CA ALA A 258 3.65 14.75 6.71
C ALA A 258 3.95 13.43 7.43
N VAL A 259 4.65 12.52 6.77
CA VAL A 259 5.10 11.25 7.37
C VAL A 259 6.05 11.51 8.53
N ARG A 260 7.07 12.37 8.36
CA ARG A 260 8.00 12.72 9.44
C ARG A 260 7.27 13.26 10.66
N ALA A 261 6.34 14.20 10.49
CA ALA A 261 5.54 14.72 11.58
C ALA A 261 4.68 13.63 12.26
N PHE A 262 4.13 12.72 11.48
CA PHE A 262 3.32 11.62 12.00
C PHE A 262 4.14 10.57 12.75
N LEU A 263 5.39 10.32 12.36
CA LEU A 263 6.27 9.33 13.01
C LEU A 263 6.86 9.82 14.32
N VAL A 264 6.96 11.13 14.54
CA VAL A 264 7.41 11.69 15.83
C VAL A 264 6.35 11.44 16.90
N PRO A 265 6.69 10.82 18.05
CA PRO A 265 5.75 10.72 19.16
C PRO A 265 5.27 12.10 19.59
N PRO A 266 3.99 12.29 19.97
CA PRO A 266 3.56 13.55 20.56
C PRO A 266 4.43 13.85 21.77
N SER A 267 5.00 15.07 21.82
CA SER A 267 5.77 15.53 22.98
C SER A 267 4.89 15.39 24.23
N PRO A 268 5.45 14.91 25.37
CA PRO A 268 4.69 14.79 26.62
C PRO A 268 4.15 16.12 27.16
N GLU A 269 4.57 17.26 26.59
CA GLU A 269 4.23 18.61 27.00
C GLU A 269 3.49 19.40 25.92
N ALA A 270 2.24 19.05 25.63
CA ALA A 270 1.29 20.02 25.11
C ALA A 270 0.17 20.15 26.13
N PRO A 271 0.11 21.24 26.93
CA PRO A 271 -1.04 21.44 27.81
C PRO A 271 -2.29 21.59 26.96
N HIS A 272 -3.32 20.84 27.29
CA HIS A 272 -4.67 21.05 26.81
C HIS A 272 -5.08 22.50 27.14
N GLY A 273 -5.17 23.37 26.14
CA GLY A 273 -5.73 24.69 26.33
C GLY A 273 -5.08 25.82 25.53
N SER A 274 -5.17 25.80 24.23
CA SER A 274 -5.21 27.06 23.48
C SER A 274 -6.66 27.30 23.04
N LYS A 275 -7.30 28.26 23.72
CA LYS A 275 -8.61 28.80 23.35
C LYS A 275 -8.57 29.28 21.90
N PRO A 276 -9.66 29.16 21.13
CA PRO A 276 -9.71 29.72 19.79
C PRO A 276 -9.50 31.24 19.84
N VAL A 277 -8.54 31.73 19.04
CA VAL A 277 -8.35 33.16 18.82
C VAL A 277 -9.54 33.65 18.01
N THR A 278 -10.40 34.40 18.63
CA THR A 278 -11.48 35.14 17.97
C THR A 278 -10.84 36.19 17.05
N PRO A 279 -11.20 36.31 15.77
CA PRO A 279 -10.74 37.41 14.94
C PRO A 279 -11.38 38.69 15.43
N CYS A 280 -10.56 39.71 15.73
CA CYS A 280 -11.01 41.08 15.94
C CYS A 280 -11.64 41.62 14.65
N SER A 281 -12.81 42.21 14.82
CA SER A 281 -13.61 42.99 13.88
C SER A 281 -12.85 44.10 13.14
#